data_7b756f969df81a42aa381c1bc4e7e2ee
#
_entry.id   7b756f969df81a42aa381c1bc4e7e2ee
#
_cell.length_a   1.000
_cell.length_b   1.000
_cell.length_c   1.000
_cell.angle_alpha   90.00
_cell.angle_beta   90.00
_cell.angle_gamma   90.00
#
_symmetry.space_group_name_H-M   'P 1'
#
loop_
_entity.id
_entity.type
_entity.pdbx_description
1 polymer ?
#
loop_
_entity_poly.entity_id
_entity_poly.type
_entity_poly.pdbx_seq_one_letter_code
_entity_poly.pdbx_strand_id
1 'polypeptide(L)'
;YYVSEWEPSQYVTLLKKSNWWGAGDSSLDNKAFPEKIIFKIIKEDASSYLALKNQEIDVTTNIGTVKLMKLREREYFNNNYDSDFLDRYGISYIGLNMKPDGIKHKPFFVDKKVRRAVAYMIPIDEIIEVMMHGKASRQASNISPLKKTYNDTLKLIPLDIEKAKELLDEAGWVDSDGDNIRDKVINGVKTPFTFKFSYMSSPTSKEIVLMIKESMYKAGIVAEPTPMDFSLFYKNAADHKFDAMLAGWGSSAAYSNPMQLWHT
;
A
#
# COMPACT_ATOMS: atom_id res chain seq x y z
N TYR A 1 25.18 19.05 -1.23
CA TYR A 1 24.23 20.11 -1.59
C TYR A 1 23.76 20.87 -0.34
N TYR A 2 23.24 22.10 -0.53
CA TYR A 2 22.53 22.87 0.48
C TYR A 2 21.27 23.48 -0.14
N VAL A 3 20.25 23.71 0.69
CA VAL A 3 19.02 24.40 0.25
C VAL A 3 19.34 25.87 0.01
N SER A 4 19.21 26.33 -1.22
CA SER A 4 19.42 27.74 -1.59
C SER A 4 18.11 28.51 -1.65
N GLU A 5 17.02 27.84 -1.97
CA GLU A 5 15.70 28.44 -2.09
C GLU A 5 14.62 27.42 -1.77
N TRP A 6 13.56 27.84 -1.11
CA TRP A 6 12.39 27.03 -0.82
C TRP A 6 11.13 27.86 -0.95
N GLU A 7 10.33 27.52 -1.97
CA GLU A 7 9.00 28.09 -2.13
C GLU A 7 7.96 27.04 -1.73
N PRO A 8 7.23 27.24 -0.62
CA PRO A 8 6.28 26.26 -0.10
C PRO A 8 5.26 25.82 -1.15
N SER A 9 5.05 24.51 -1.28
CA SER A 9 4.13 23.87 -2.23
C SER A 9 4.46 24.06 -3.72
N GLN A 10 5.57 24.67 -4.06
CA GLN A 10 6.00 24.88 -5.45
C GLN A 10 7.31 24.15 -5.76
N TYR A 11 8.42 24.51 -5.08
CA TYR A 11 9.71 23.87 -5.34
C TYR A 11 10.70 24.03 -4.18
N VAL A 12 11.75 23.19 -4.25
CA VAL A 12 12.96 23.34 -3.43
C VAL A 12 14.16 23.32 -4.35
N THR A 13 15.05 24.30 -4.24
CA THR A 13 16.30 24.38 -4.99
C THR A 13 17.49 24.00 -4.12
N LEU A 14 18.29 23.08 -4.59
CA LEU A 14 19.56 22.69 -4.00
C LEU A 14 20.72 23.15 -4.88
N LEU A 15 21.73 23.74 -4.28
CA LEU A 15 23.00 24.04 -4.93
C LEU A 15 24.12 23.16 -4.39
N LYS A 16 25.04 22.81 -5.25
CA LYS A 16 26.21 22.00 -4.90
C LYS A 16 27.14 22.76 -3.98
N LYS A 17 27.63 22.08 -2.94
CA LYS A 17 28.68 22.63 -2.07
C LYS A 17 30.04 22.42 -2.70
N SER A 18 30.84 23.48 -2.79
CA SER A 18 32.21 23.40 -3.32
C SER A 18 33.19 22.67 -2.38
N ASN A 19 32.89 22.69 -1.08
CA ASN A 19 33.76 22.16 -0.03
C ASN A 19 33.11 21.08 0.84
N TRP A 20 32.33 20.17 0.25
CA TRP A 20 31.79 19.07 1.02
C TRP A 20 32.84 17.99 1.30
N TRP A 21 32.71 17.29 2.42
CA TRP A 21 33.72 16.34 2.93
C TRP A 21 34.03 15.16 1.99
N GLY A 22 33.10 14.75 1.14
CA GLY A 22 33.25 13.65 0.17
C GLY A 22 33.71 14.10 -1.23
N ALA A 23 34.14 15.33 -1.43
CA ALA A 23 34.54 15.84 -2.76
C ALA A 23 35.71 15.07 -3.39
N GLY A 24 36.58 14.47 -2.56
CA GLY A 24 37.72 13.63 -2.99
C GLY A 24 37.39 12.14 -3.14
N ASP A 25 36.18 11.71 -2.84
CA ASP A 25 35.77 10.30 -2.96
C ASP A 25 35.67 9.91 -4.45
N SER A 26 36.34 8.80 -4.81
CA SER A 26 36.29 8.26 -6.17
C SER A 26 35.04 7.40 -6.46
N SER A 27 34.28 7.04 -5.43
CA SER A 27 33.04 6.28 -5.57
C SER A 27 31.99 7.08 -6.35
N LEU A 28 31.36 6.43 -7.35
CA LEU A 28 30.27 7.04 -8.10
C LEU A 28 29.06 7.38 -7.21
N ASP A 29 28.81 6.59 -6.17
CA ASP A 29 27.70 6.78 -5.25
C ASP A 29 27.78 8.09 -4.45
N ASN A 30 28.99 8.62 -4.28
CA ASN A 30 29.26 9.84 -3.54
C ASN A 30 29.52 11.07 -4.44
N LYS A 31 29.43 10.93 -5.76
CA LYS A 31 29.65 12.06 -6.66
C LYS A 31 28.39 12.92 -6.80
N ALA A 32 28.57 14.20 -6.56
CA ALA A 32 27.54 15.21 -6.81
C ALA A 32 27.74 15.80 -8.22
N PHE A 33 27.09 15.22 -9.24
CA PHE A 33 27.27 15.66 -10.64
C PHE A 33 26.58 17.00 -10.95
N PRO A 34 25.26 17.19 -10.70
CA PRO A 34 24.58 18.43 -11.04
C PRO A 34 25.05 19.59 -10.14
N GLU A 35 25.23 20.76 -10.73
CA GLU A 35 25.51 21.99 -9.96
C GLU A 35 24.26 22.49 -9.22
N LYS A 36 23.08 22.24 -9.80
CA LYS A 36 21.77 22.66 -9.28
C LYS A 36 20.75 21.53 -9.45
N ILE A 37 19.95 21.29 -8.40
CA ILE A 37 18.81 20.36 -8.41
C ILE A 37 17.58 21.15 -7.98
N ILE A 38 16.49 21.05 -8.77
CA ILE A 38 15.21 21.66 -8.44
C ILE A 38 14.18 20.55 -8.25
N PHE A 39 13.63 20.42 -7.04
CA PHE A 39 12.49 19.53 -6.77
C PHE A 39 11.20 20.31 -7.00
N LYS A 40 10.55 20.12 -8.13
CA LYS A 40 9.22 20.67 -8.42
C LYS A 40 8.15 19.86 -7.68
N ILE A 41 7.23 20.53 -7.00
CA ILE A 41 6.08 19.91 -6.32
C ILE A 41 4.88 19.98 -7.26
N ILE A 42 4.59 18.88 -7.94
CA ILE A 42 3.45 18.76 -8.86
C ILE A 42 2.44 17.81 -8.22
N LYS A 43 1.28 18.34 -7.80
CA LYS A 43 0.27 17.58 -7.04
C LYS A 43 -0.57 16.67 -7.92
N GLU A 44 -0.88 17.13 -9.13
CA GLU A 44 -1.79 16.44 -10.03
C GLU A 44 -1.03 15.58 -11.05
N ASP A 45 -1.42 14.32 -11.16
CA ASP A 45 -0.83 13.35 -12.10
C ASP A 45 -0.86 13.84 -13.55
N ALA A 46 -1.98 14.47 -13.97
CA ALA A 46 -2.11 15.01 -15.33
C ALA A 46 -1.08 16.13 -15.61
N SER A 47 -0.84 16.99 -14.64
CA SER A 47 0.16 18.06 -14.73
C SER A 47 1.58 17.53 -14.76
N SER A 48 1.87 16.48 -13.97
CA SER A 48 3.16 15.78 -13.99
C SER A 48 3.44 15.15 -15.37
N TYR A 49 2.42 14.53 -15.97
CA TYR A 49 2.52 13.98 -17.31
C TYR A 49 2.77 15.06 -18.38
N LEU A 50 2.08 16.20 -18.27
CA LEU A 50 2.28 17.31 -19.20
C LEU A 50 3.68 17.91 -19.08
N ALA A 51 4.19 18.03 -17.84
CA ALA A 51 5.55 18.50 -17.59
C ALA A 51 6.62 17.58 -18.20
N LEU A 52 6.42 16.25 -18.13
CA LEU A 52 7.27 15.29 -18.86
C LEU A 52 7.18 15.49 -20.37
N LYS A 53 5.96 15.58 -20.91
CA LYS A 53 5.76 15.77 -22.36
C LYS A 53 6.41 17.05 -22.87
N ASN A 54 6.37 18.12 -22.09
CA ASN A 54 6.95 19.41 -22.42
C ASN A 54 8.45 19.50 -22.09
N GLN A 55 9.07 18.44 -21.57
CA GLN A 55 10.48 18.42 -21.14
C GLN A 55 10.78 19.47 -20.04
N GLU A 56 9.81 19.74 -19.17
CA GLU A 56 9.95 20.68 -18.06
C GLU A 56 10.56 20.03 -16.79
N ILE A 57 10.69 18.72 -16.80
CA ILE A 57 11.31 17.92 -15.74
C ILE A 57 12.22 16.86 -16.36
N ASP A 58 13.38 16.64 -15.74
CA ASP A 58 14.39 15.69 -16.20
C ASP A 58 14.19 14.30 -15.59
N VAL A 59 13.73 14.22 -14.37
CA VAL A 59 13.59 12.96 -13.60
C VAL A 59 12.28 12.95 -12.82
N THR A 60 11.60 11.81 -12.83
CA THR A 60 10.49 11.54 -11.90
C THR A 60 10.48 10.08 -11.48
N THR A 61 10.10 9.81 -10.23
CA THR A 61 9.91 8.45 -9.70
C THR A 61 8.43 8.10 -9.43
N ASN A 62 7.51 9.01 -9.75
CA ASN A 62 6.10 8.92 -9.39
C ASN A 62 5.18 8.68 -10.60
N ILE A 63 5.62 7.88 -11.56
CA ILE A 63 4.75 7.47 -12.66
C ILE A 63 4.13 6.11 -12.30
N GLY A 64 2.79 6.06 -12.25
CA GLY A 64 2.08 4.79 -12.03
C GLY A 64 2.36 3.78 -13.17
N THR A 65 2.38 2.49 -12.84
CA THR A 65 2.75 1.38 -13.74
C THR A 65 2.03 1.45 -15.09
N VAL A 66 0.69 1.54 -15.08
CA VAL A 66 -0.12 1.61 -16.32
C VAL A 66 0.29 2.79 -17.19
N LYS A 67 0.54 3.94 -16.56
CA LYS A 67 0.89 5.17 -17.26
C LYS A 67 2.29 5.10 -17.88
N LEU A 68 3.24 4.53 -17.14
CA LEU A 68 4.59 4.31 -17.67
C LEU A 68 4.58 3.35 -18.86
N MET A 69 3.82 2.27 -18.82
CA MET A 69 3.67 1.34 -19.94
C MET A 69 3.13 2.06 -21.18
N LYS A 70 2.08 2.87 -21.03
CA LYS A 70 1.54 3.69 -22.13
C LYS A 70 2.51 4.76 -22.65
N LEU A 71 3.35 5.31 -21.78
CA LEU A 71 4.40 6.27 -22.19
C LEU A 71 5.48 5.60 -23.03
N ARG A 72 5.88 4.38 -22.68
CA ARG A 72 6.86 3.59 -23.46
C ARG A 72 6.41 3.24 -24.88
N GLU A 73 5.12 3.33 -25.16
CA GLU A 73 4.58 3.19 -26.52
C GLU A 73 4.71 4.48 -27.35
N ARG A 74 5.16 5.58 -26.77
CA ARG A 74 5.26 6.89 -27.40
C ARG A 74 6.68 7.21 -27.82
N GLU A 75 6.88 7.47 -29.12
CA GLU A 75 8.18 7.80 -29.69
C GLU A 75 8.84 9.00 -29.00
N TYR A 76 8.09 10.08 -28.76
CA TYR A 76 8.63 11.26 -28.08
C TYR A 76 9.18 10.96 -26.68
N PHE A 77 8.58 10.00 -25.97
CA PHE A 77 9.02 9.61 -24.62
C PHE A 77 10.34 8.84 -24.71
N ASN A 78 10.41 7.84 -25.59
CA ASN A 78 11.60 7.01 -25.76
C ASN A 78 12.80 7.78 -26.35
N ASN A 79 12.54 8.87 -27.10
CA ASN A 79 13.60 9.72 -27.64
C ASN A 79 14.18 10.69 -26.59
N ASN A 80 13.47 10.96 -25.49
CA ASN A 80 13.87 11.98 -24.51
C ASN A 80 14.11 11.42 -23.12
N TYR A 81 13.60 10.22 -22.79
CA TYR A 81 13.69 9.65 -21.46
C TYR A 81 14.04 8.17 -21.48
N ASP A 82 14.95 7.77 -20.61
CA ASP A 82 15.13 6.40 -20.21
C ASP A 82 14.19 6.08 -19.04
N SER A 83 13.62 4.89 -19.03
CA SER A 83 12.69 4.50 -17.96
C SER A 83 12.81 3.05 -17.60
N ASP A 84 12.71 2.75 -16.30
CA ASP A 84 12.69 1.39 -15.81
C ASP A 84 11.79 1.22 -14.58
N PHE A 85 11.46 -0.03 -14.27
CA PHE A 85 10.80 -0.43 -13.04
C PHE A 85 11.85 -0.81 -12.02
N LEU A 86 11.82 -0.14 -10.87
CA LEU A 86 12.72 -0.43 -9.76
C LEU A 86 11.96 -1.19 -8.67
N ASP A 87 12.52 -2.30 -8.25
CA ASP A 87 12.00 -3.05 -7.12
C ASP A 87 12.09 -2.22 -5.84
N ARG A 88 11.01 -2.21 -5.08
CA ARG A 88 10.93 -1.53 -3.79
C ARG A 88 10.88 -2.52 -2.65
N TYR A 89 11.56 -2.20 -1.56
CA TYR A 89 11.53 -2.99 -0.33
C TYR A 89 10.23 -2.82 0.49
N GLY A 90 9.23 -2.12 -0.07
CA GLY A 90 7.97 -1.88 0.59
C GLY A 90 7.02 -3.08 0.54
N ILE A 91 6.01 -3.04 1.41
CA ILE A 91 4.89 -3.97 1.44
C ILE A 91 3.57 -3.20 1.47
N SER A 92 2.54 -3.78 0.86
CA SER A 92 1.16 -3.41 1.12
C SER A 92 0.50 -4.50 1.95
N TYR A 93 -0.35 -4.12 2.91
CA TYR A 93 -0.98 -5.06 3.82
C TYR A 93 -2.38 -4.58 4.23
N ILE A 94 -3.17 -5.51 4.75
CA ILE A 94 -4.43 -5.19 5.40
C ILE A 94 -4.21 -5.24 6.91
N GLY A 95 -4.31 -4.07 7.55
CA GLY A 95 -4.31 -3.95 9.01
C GLY A 95 -5.69 -4.26 9.56
N LEU A 96 -5.79 -5.22 10.48
CA LEU A 96 -7.02 -5.62 11.15
C LEU A 96 -6.99 -5.16 12.60
N ASN A 97 -8.00 -4.42 13.05
CA ASN A 97 -8.05 -3.92 14.42
C ASN A 97 -8.36 -5.06 15.42
N MET A 98 -7.39 -5.39 16.25
CA MET A 98 -7.53 -6.40 17.29
C MET A 98 -7.83 -5.80 18.69
N LYS A 99 -7.88 -4.46 18.80
CA LYS A 99 -8.20 -3.73 20.05
C LYS A 99 -9.29 -2.68 19.80
N PRO A 100 -10.47 -3.08 19.31
CA PRO A 100 -11.55 -2.14 19.07
C PRO A 100 -12.10 -1.59 20.40
N ASP A 101 -12.70 -0.39 20.36
CA ASP A 101 -13.36 0.22 21.50
C ASP A 101 -14.69 -0.48 21.91
N GLY A 102 -15.18 -1.38 21.04
CA GLY A 102 -16.42 -2.12 21.26
C GLY A 102 -17.70 -1.31 21.05
N ILE A 103 -17.60 0.00 20.91
CA ILE A 103 -18.75 0.92 20.73
C ILE A 103 -18.93 1.25 19.23
N LYS A 104 -17.93 1.94 18.66
CA LYS A 104 -17.93 2.31 17.24
C LYS A 104 -17.29 1.25 16.36
N HIS A 105 -16.33 0.52 16.91
CA HIS A 105 -15.57 -0.52 16.25
C HIS A 105 -15.83 -1.85 16.97
N LYS A 106 -16.46 -2.78 16.27
CA LYS A 106 -16.82 -4.10 16.80
C LYS A 106 -15.61 -5.05 16.79
N PRO A 107 -15.58 -6.08 17.66
CA PRO A 107 -14.43 -7.00 17.79
C PRO A 107 -14.39 -8.06 16.67
N PHE A 108 -14.56 -7.67 15.41
CA PHE A 108 -14.60 -8.59 14.28
C PHE A 108 -13.33 -9.43 14.15
N PHE A 109 -12.17 -8.82 14.36
CA PHE A 109 -10.87 -9.41 14.04
C PHE A 109 -10.06 -9.87 15.24
N VAL A 110 -10.67 -9.94 16.42
CA VAL A 110 -10.01 -10.46 17.64
C VAL A 110 -9.74 -11.96 17.52
N ASP A 111 -10.64 -12.71 16.91
CA ASP A 111 -10.45 -14.14 16.67
C ASP A 111 -9.42 -14.41 15.56
N LYS A 112 -8.43 -15.27 15.85
CA LYS A 112 -7.41 -15.68 14.88
C LYS A 112 -8.00 -16.41 13.68
N LYS A 113 -9.08 -17.17 13.84
CA LYS A 113 -9.75 -17.88 12.75
C LYS A 113 -10.33 -16.89 11.73
N VAL A 114 -10.96 -15.81 12.24
CA VAL A 114 -11.49 -14.74 11.39
C VAL A 114 -10.37 -14.06 10.61
N ARG A 115 -9.23 -13.73 11.25
CA ARG A 115 -8.09 -13.14 10.54
C ARG A 115 -7.51 -14.05 9.47
N ARG A 116 -7.48 -15.37 9.74
CA ARG A 116 -7.07 -16.36 8.72
C ARG A 116 -8.08 -16.48 7.58
N ALA A 117 -9.38 -16.44 7.87
CA ALA A 117 -10.42 -16.40 6.86
C ALA A 117 -10.25 -15.17 5.94
N VAL A 118 -10.00 -13.99 6.52
CA VAL A 118 -9.68 -12.78 5.73
C VAL A 118 -8.52 -13.03 4.79
N ALA A 119 -7.43 -13.67 5.23
CA ALA A 119 -6.28 -13.94 4.37
C ALA A 119 -6.61 -14.87 3.17
N TYR A 120 -7.53 -15.82 3.35
CA TYR A 120 -8.01 -16.69 2.26
C TYR A 120 -8.95 -15.99 1.28
N MET A 121 -9.49 -14.82 1.61
CA MET A 121 -10.40 -14.05 0.77
C MET A 121 -9.71 -12.98 -0.10
N ILE A 122 -8.40 -12.75 0.06
CA ILE A 122 -7.72 -11.67 -0.67
C ILE A 122 -7.27 -12.19 -2.04
N PRO A 123 -7.77 -11.64 -3.17
CA PRO A 123 -7.41 -12.08 -4.52
C PRO A 123 -6.08 -11.44 -4.97
N ILE A 124 -4.98 -11.74 -4.26
CA ILE A 124 -3.69 -11.05 -4.43
C ILE A 124 -3.14 -11.22 -5.84
N ASP A 125 -3.23 -12.43 -6.42
CA ASP A 125 -2.68 -12.69 -7.76
C ASP A 125 -3.45 -11.90 -8.83
N GLU A 126 -4.78 -11.80 -8.71
CA GLU A 126 -5.61 -10.98 -9.59
C GLU A 126 -5.30 -9.47 -9.42
N ILE A 127 -5.11 -9.00 -8.18
CA ILE A 127 -4.70 -7.62 -7.91
C ILE A 127 -3.35 -7.32 -8.56
N ILE A 128 -2.37 -8.23 -8.46
CA ILE A 128 -1.06 -8.06 -9.08
C ILE A 128 -1.19 -7.99 -10.60
N GLU A 129 -1.94 -8.88 -11.19
CA GLU A 129 -2.11 -8.94 -12.65
C GLU A 129 -2.86 -7.71 -13.17
N VAL A 130 -4.02 -7.40 -12.60
CA VAL A 130 -4.91 -6.34 -13.12
C VAL A 130 -4.41 -4.95 -12.77
N MET A 131 -4.01 -4.75 -11.50
CA MET A 131 -3.67 -3.40 -11.01
C MET A 131 -2.20 -3.05 -11.14
N MET A 132 -1.31 -4.05 -11.14
CA MET A 132 0.14 -3.85 -11.19
C MET A 132 0.77 -4.41 -12.47
N HIS A 133 -0.02 -4.98 -13.39
CA HIS A 133 0.45 -5.59 -14.64
C HIS A 133 1.63 -6.56 -14.41
N GLY A 134 1.53 -7.39 -13.39
CA GLY A 134 2.58 -8.33 -13.01
C GLY A 134 3.84 -7.67 -12.39
N LYS A 135 3.84 -6.35 -12.13
CA LYS A 135 5.01 -5.62 -11.60
C LYS A 135 5.03 -5.54 -10.07
N ALA A 136 4.50 -6.55 -9.42
CA ALA A 136 4.59 -6.76 -7.98
C ALA A 136 4.73 -8.24 -7.68
N SER A 137 5.18 -8.60 -6.49
CA SER A 137 5.30 -9.98 -6.03
C SER A 137 4.54 -10.19 -4.73
N ARG A 138 3.97 -11.39 -4.58
CA ARG A 138 3.36 -11.78 -3.30
C ARG A 138 4.43 -11.95 -2.24
N GLN A 139 4.07 -11.61 -1.01
CA GLN A 139 4.94 -11.79 0.15
C GLN A 139 4.23 -12.64 1.21
N ALA A 140 4.96 -13.61 1.77
CA ALA A 140 4.46 -14.46 2.85
C ALA A 140 4.74 -13.85 4.24
N SER A 141 5.50 -12.75 4.30
CA SER A 141 5.87 -12.08 5.55
C SER A 141 6.02 -10.57 5.35
N ASN A 142 6.28 -9.88 6.46
CA ASN A 142 6.60 -8.45 6.47
C ASN A 142 8.03 -8.12 6.00
N ILE A 143 8.82 -9.14 5.68
CA ILE A 143 10.19 -8.98 5.15
C ILE A 143 10.12 -9.11 3.62
N SER A 144 10.66 -8.14 2.91
CA SER A 144 10.72 -8.17 1.45
C SER A 144 11.55 -9.34 0.94
N PRO A 145 11.11 -10.04 -0.15
CA PRO A 145 11.90 -11.09 -0.81
C PRO A 145 13.26 -10.61 -1.31
N LEU A 146 13.46 -9.31 -1.48
CA LEU A 146 14.73 -8.71 -1.86
C LEU A 146 15.77 -8.70 -0.73
N LYS A 147 15.37 -9.00 0.51
CA LYS A 147 16.27 -8.99 1.67
C LYS A 147 16.86 -10.37 1.93
N LYS A 148 18.15 -10.41 2.28
CA LYS A 148 18.84 -11.65 2.69
C LYS A 148 18.22 -12.35 3.89
N THR A 149 17.44 -11.63 4.70
CA THR A 149 16.74 -12.15 5.88
C THR A 149 15.33 -12.67 5.56
N TYR A 150 14.92 -12.65 4.30
CA TYR A 150 13.66 -13.25 3.88
C TYR A 150 13.68 -14.77 4.08
N ASN A 151 12.59 -15.31 4.60
CA ASN A 151 12.43 -16.75 4.73
C ASN A 151 11.56 -17.27 3.57
N ASP A 152 12.19 -17.93 2.61
CA ASP A 152 11.56 -18.49 1.40
C ASP A 152 10.79 -19.79 1.63
N THR A 153 10.94 -20.39 2.83
CA THR A 153 10.17 -21.60 3.19
C THR A 153 8.72 -21.30 3.61
N LEU A 154 8.39 -20.03 3.83
CA LEU A 154 7.03 -19.61 4.20
C LEU A 154 6.08 -19.77 3.02
N LYS A 155 4.97 -20.46 3.27
CA LYS A 155 3.95 -20.70 2.25
C LYS A 155 2.99 -19.51 2.14
N LEU A 156 2.68 -19.12 0.92
CA LEU A 156 1.64 -18.14 0.61
C LEU A 156 0.26 -18.74 0.91
N ILE A 157 -0.64 -17.94 1.45
CA ILE A 157 -2.04 -18.33 1.65
C ILE A 157 -2.77 -18.14 0.32
N PRO A 158 -3.32 -19.19 -0.31
CA PRO A 158 -4.03 -19.05 -1.57
C PRO A 158 -5.39 -18.36 -1.39
N LEU A 159 -5.97 -17.85 -2.47
CA LEU A 159 -7.39 -17.49 -2.51
C LEU A 159 -8.21 -18.79 -2.40
N ASP A 160 -9.03 -18.91 -1.34
CA ASP A 160 -9.89 -20.06 -1.09
C ASP A 160 -11.11 -19.62 -0.27
N ILE A 161 -12.19 -19.30 -0.99
CA ILE A 161 -13.43 -18.79 -0.39
C ILE A 161 -14.11 -19.84 0.49
N GLU A 162 -14.06 -21.11 0.08
CA GLU A 162 -14.71 -22.20 0.85
C GLU A 162 -13.95 -22.42 2.17
N LYS A 163 -12.61 -22.39 2.14
CA LYS A 163 -11.81 -22.45 3.37
C LYS A 163 -12.05 -21.24 4.28
N ALA A 164 -12.26 -20.06 3.70
CA ALA A 164 -12.65 -18.89 4.49
C ALA A 164 -14.00 -19.07 5.18
N LYS A 165 -15.01 -19.59 4.47
CA LYS A 165 -16.34 -19.90 5.04
C LYS A 165 -16.26 -20.90 6.19
N GLU A 166 -15.52 -22.00 6.02
CA GLU A 166 -15.30 -22.98 7.10
C GLU A 166 -14.72 -22.32 8.37
N LEU A 167 -13.70 -21.49 8.22
CA LEU A 167 -13.07 -20.79 9.35
C LEU A 167 -14.02 -19.79 10.02
N LEU A 168 -14.89 -19.15 9.24
CA LEU A 168 -15.92 -18.24 9.77
C LEU A 168 -17.00 -19.02 10.53
N ASP A 169 -17.45 -20.16 10.01
CA ASP A 169 -18.38 -21.06 10.71
C ASP A 169 -17.81 -21.54 12.03
N GLU A 170 -16.54 -21.99 12.03
CA GLU A 170 -15.83 -22.39 13.26
C GLU A 170 -15.65 -21.23 14.25
N ALA A 171 -15.62 -19.98 13.79
CA ALA A 171 -15.56 -18.78 14.62
C ALA A 171 -16.94 -18.32 15.10
N GLY A 172 -18.02 -19.03 14.69
CA GLY A 172 -19.41 -18.74 15.04
C GLY A 172 -20.03 -17.58 14.25
N TRP A 173 -19.47 -17.26 13.09
CA TRP A 173 -20.05 -16.34 12.12
C TRP A 173 -20.82 -17.12 11.07
N VAL A 174 -22.14 -17.10 11.14
CA VAL A 174 -23.05 -17.84 10.25
C VAL A 174 -24.13 -16.91 9.70
N ASP A 175 -24.66 -17.21 8.54
CA ASP A 175 -25.87 -16.54 8.04
C ASP A 175 -27.07 -17.14 8.76
N SER A 176 -27.60 -16.45 9.77
CA SER A 176 -28.64 -16.99 10.63
C SER A 176 -30.07 -16.67 10.17
N ASP A 177 -30.23 -15.74 9.21
CA ASP A 177 -31.54 -15.29 8.71
C ASP A 177 -31.70 -15.39 7.19
N GLY A 178 -30.67 -15.87 6.47
CA GLY A 178 -30.73 -16.16 5.04
C GLY A 178 -30.58 -14.93 4.13
N ASP A 179 -30.01 -13.83 4.65
CA ASP A 179 -29.78 -12.62 3.87
C ASP A 179 -28.44 -12.63 3.10
N ASN A 180 -27.70 -13.74 3.16
CA ASN A 180 -26.35 -13.96 2.62
C ASN A 180 -25.24 -13.15 3.31
N ILE A 181 -25.51 -12.54 4.45
CA ILE A 181 -24.50 -11.85 5.27
C ILE A 181 -24.35 -12.64 6.57
N ARG A 182 -23.12 -12.95 6.92
CA ARG A 182 -22.83 -13.66 8.18
C ARG A 182 -23.07 -12.74 9.36
N ASP A 183 -23.63 -13.30 10.42
CA ASP A 183 -23.85 -12.60 11.67
C ASP A 183 -23.38 -13.42 12.87
N LYS A 184 -23.24 -12.76 14.00
CA LYS A 184 -22.92 -13.38 15.28
C LYS A 184 -23.52 -12.57 16.42
N VAL A 185 -23.95 -13.23 17.48
CA VAL A 185 -24.38 -12.55 18.71
C VAL A 185 -23.13 -12.10 19.49
N ILE A 186 -22.97 -10.78 19.60
CA ILE A 186 -21.89 -10.14 20.37
C ILE A 186 -22.53 -9.35 21.50
N ASN A 187 -22.20 -9.69 22.75
CA ASN A 187 -22.77 -9.05 23.96
C ASN A 187 -24.33 -9.03 23.94
N GLY A 188 -24.95 -10.13 23.50
CA GLY A 188 -26.39 -10.25 23.43
C GLY A 188 -27.06 -9.56 22.22
N VAL A 189 -26.30 -8.95 21.34
CA VAL A 189 -26.81 -8.25 20.14
C VAL A 189 -26.43 -9.02 18.88
N LYS A 190 -27.41 -9.35 18.04
CA LYS A 190 -27.16 -9.88 16.69
C LYS A 190 -26.40 -8.83 15.89
N THR A 191 -25.21 -9.16 15.44
CA THR A 191 -24.29 -8.25 14.76
C THR A 191 -23.92 -8.80 13.39
N PRO A 192 -24.31 -8.17 12.29
CA PRO A 192 -23.90 -8.59 10.95
C PRO A 192 -22.40 -8.34 10.77
N PHE A 193 -21.74 -9.17 9.96
CA PHE A 193 -20.33 -8.99 9.65
C PHE A 193 -20.16 -7.90 8.59
N THR A 194 -20.43 -6.67 9.00
CA THR A 194 -20.27 -5.45 8.19
C THR A 194 -19.29 -4.53 8.88
N PHE A 195 -18.23 -4.15 8.19
CA PHE A 195 -17.15 -3.34 8.75
C PHE A 195 -16.65 -2.27 7.77
N LYS A 196 -16.05 -1.19 8.28
CA LYS A 196 -15.43 -0.14 7.48
C LYS A 196 -14.03 -0.55 7.03
N PHE A 197 -13.82 -0.54 5.72
CA PHE A 197 -12.51 -0.81 5.13
C PHE A 197 -11.86 0.50 4.68
N SER A 198 -11.04 1.05 5.55
CA SER A 198 -10.38 2.34 5.38
C SER A 198 -9.20 2.26 4.43
N TYR A 199 -9.01 3.27 3.60
CA TYR A 199 -7.86 3.38 2.70
C TYR A 199 -7.54 4.83 2.36
N MET A 200 -6.27 5.13 2.04
CA MET A 200 -5.89 6.44 1.52
C MET A 200 -6.46 6.62 0.12
N SER A 201 -7.18 7.74 -0.07
CA SER A 201 -7.89 8.04 -1.32
C SER A 201 -6.94 8.15 -2.50
N SER A 202 -7.00 7.18 -3.40
CA SER A 202 -6.38 7.17 -4.71
C SER A 202 -7.17 6.27 -5.66
N PRO A 203 -7.10 6.47 -6.99
CA PRO A 203 -7.75 5.58 -7.94
C PRO A 203 -7.34 4.12 -7.76
N THR A 204 -6.04 3.85 -7.65
CA THR A 204 -5.49 2.49 -7.48
C THR A 204 -5.97 1.84 -6.19
N SER A 205 -5.91 2.55 -5.05
CA SER A 205 -6.37 2.01 -3.76
C SER A 205 -7.86 1.70 -3.78
N LYS A 206 -8.67 2.55 -4.44
CA LYS A 206 -10.11 2.34 -4.61
C LYS A 206 -10.39 1.03 -5.33
N GLU A 207 -9.77 0.80 -6.49
CA GLU A 207 -10.00 -0.43 -7.28
C GLU A 207 -9.55 -1.67 -6.51
N ILE A 208 -8.40 -1.64 -5.85
CA ILE A 208 -7.93 -2.76 -5.00
C ILE A 208 -8.94 -3.06 -3.90
N VAL A 209 -9.45 -2.05 -3.20
CA VAL A 209 -10.44 -2.23 -2.13
C VAL A 209 -11.75 -2.79 -2.67
N LEU A 210 -12.18 -2.39 -3.87
CA LEU A 210 -13.37 -2.94 -4.51
C LEU A 210 -13.20 -4.42 -4.89
N MET A 211 -12.06 -4.82 -5.43
CA MET A 211 -11.76 -6.24 -5.71
C MET A 211 -11.80 -7.08 -4.43
N ILE A 212 -11.21 -6.58 -3.34
CA ILE A 212 -11.23 -7.26 -2.04
C ILE A 212 -12.65 -7.34 -1.48
N LYS A 213 -13.42 -6.27 -1.55
CA LYS A 213 -14.83 -6.22 -1.14
C LYS A 213 -15.65 -7.29 -1.85
N GLU A 214 -15.54 -7.37 -3.17
CA GLU A 214 -16.25 -8.38 -3.98
C GLU A 214 -15.88 -9.80 -3.57
N SER A 215 -14.61 -10.05 -3.32
CA SER A 215 -14.13 -11.35 -2.87
C SER A 215 -14.64 -11.70 -1.46
N MET A 216 -14.64 -10.76 -0.53
CA MET A 216 -15.17 -10.95 0.84
C MET A 216 -16.68 -11.18 0.84
N TYR A 217 -17.40 -10.52 -0.06
CA TYR A 217 -18.86 -10.70 -0.18
C TYR A 217 -19.24 -12.14 -0.56
N LYS A 218 -18.43 -12.84 -1.35
CA LYS A 218 -18.63 -14.27 -1.68
C LYS A 218 -18.59 -15.19 -0.44
N ALA A 219 -17.98 -14.73 0.64
CA ALA A 219 -17.95 -15.43 1.92
C ALA A 219 -18.97 -14.90 2.94
N GLY A 220 -19.86 -13.99 2.54
CA GLY A 220 -20.89 -13.43 3.41
C GLY A 220 -20.39 -12.28 4.30
N ILE A 221 -19.35 -11.58 3.90
CA ILE A 221 -18.80 -10.42 4.64
C ILE A 221 -18.97 -9.14 3.83
N VAL A 222 -19.46 -8.09 4.46
CA VAL A 222 -19.61 -6.76 3.85
C VAL A 222 -18.46 -5.86 4.30
N ALA A 223 -17.53 -5.59 3.41
CA ALA A 223 -16.51 -4.57 3.59
C ALA A 223 -17.01 -3.24 2.96
N GLU A 224 -17.13 -2.19 3.77
CA GLU A 224 -17.58 -0.85 3.33
C GLU A 224 -16.37 0.03 2.98
N PRO A 225 -16.11 0.34 1.69
CA PRO A 225 -14.99 1.17 1.30
C PRO A 225 -15.08 2.56 1.93
N THR A 226 -14.08 2.95 2.70
CA THR A 226 -14.04 4.22 3.44
C THR A 226 -12.79 5.00 3.06
N PRO A 227 -12.84 5.86 2.01
CA PRO A 227 -11.69 6.66 1.60
C PRO A 227 -11.38 7.75 2.62
N MET A 228 -10.11 8.02 2.85
CA MET A 228 -9.62 9.04 3.77
C MET A 228 -8.46 9.82 3.16
N ASP A 229 -8.29 11.07 3.59
CA ASP A 229 -7.05 11.80 3.36
C ASP A 229 -5.90 11.23 4.22
N PHE A 230 -4.67 11.59 3.87
CA PHE A 230 -3.47 11.10 4.55
C PHE A 230 -3.49 11.35 6.07
N SER A 231 -3.81 12.58 6.48
CA SER A 231 -3.74 12.99 7.88
C SER A 231 -4.77 12.26 8.74
N LEU A 232 -6.01 12.17 8.25
CA LEU A 232 -7.09 11.46 8.92
C LEU A 232 -6.82 9.95 9.00
N PHE A 233 -6.29 9.36 7.91
CA PHE A 233 -5.95 7.94 7.86
C PHE A 233 -4.94 7.57 8.95
N TYR A 234 -3.82 8.27 9.04
CA TYR A 234 -2.78 7.99 10.05
C TYR A 234 -3.22 8.34 11.47
N LYS A 235 -4.02 9.40 11.64
CA LYS A 235 -4.61 9.73 12.95
C LYS A 235 -5.52 8.60 13.43
N ASN A 236 -6.42 8.09 12.59
CA ASN A 236 -7.29 6.99 12.94
C ASN A 236 -6.52 5.70 13.22
N ALA A 237 -5.44 5.42 12.47
CA ALA A 237 -4.56 4.28 12.74
C ALA A 237 -3.92 4.39 14.12
N ALA A 238 -3.33 5.53 14.47
CA ALA A 238 -2.69 5.78 15.76
C ALA A 238 -3.68 5.72 16.94
N ASP A 239 -4.90 6.22 16.73
CA ASP A 239 -5.97 6.23 17.75
C ASP A 239 -6.75 4.89 17.81
N HIS A 240 -6.39 3.86 17.02
CA HIS A 240 -7.14 2.60 16.86
C HIS A 240 -8.61 2.78 16.42
N LYS A 241 -8.93 3.86 15.68
CA LYS A 241 -10.27 4.20 15.22
C LYS A 241 -10.55 3.69 13.82
N PHE A 242 -10.42 2.41 13.61
CA PHE A 242 -10.70 1.72 12.35
C PHE A 242 -11.14 0.28 12.63
N ASP A 243 -11.80 -0.36 11.66
CA ASP A 243 -12.07 -1.80 11.69
C ASP A 243 -10.97 -2.55 10.93
N ALA A 244 -10.83 -2.25 9.64
CA ALA A 244 -9.75 -2.71 8.78
C ALA A 244 -9.21 -1.56 7.92
N MET A 245 -7.94 -1.66 7.50
CA MET A 245 -7.30 -0.64 6.66
C MET A 245 -6.37 -1.25 5.61
N LEU A 246 -6.42 -0.72 4.39
CA LEU A 246 -5.40 -0.99 3.37
C LEU A 246 -4.26 0.00 3.58
N ALA A 247 -3.10 -0.49 3.98
CA ALA A 247 -1.94 0.31 4.31
C ALA A 247 -0.69 -0.18 3.59
N GLY A 248 0.36 0.61 3.60
CA GLY A 248 1.67 0.25 3.07
C GLY A 248 2.79 0.63 4.04
N TRP A 249 3.88 -0.07 3.96
CA TRP A 249 5.09 0.25 4.69
C TRP A 249 6.30 0.23 3.78
N GLY A 250 7.01 1.35 3.73
CA GLY A 250 8.27 1.45 3.01
C GLY A 250 9.42 0.92 3.85
N SER A 251 10.37 0.26 3.20
CA SER A 251 11.61 -0.22 3.80
C SER A 251 12.78 0.12 2.88
N SER A 252 14.01 -0.02 3.35
CA SER A 252 15.21 0.16 2.54
C SER A 252 16.00 -1.15 2.43
N ALA A 253 17.04 -1.17 1.59
CA ALA A 253 17.98 -2.29 1.49
C ALA A 253 18.72 -2.55 2.82
N ALA A 254 18.92 -1.50 3.62
CA ALA A 254 19.55 -1.59 4.92
C ALA A 254 18.74 -2.43 5.93
N TYR A 255 19.35 -2.79 7.03
CA TYR A 255 18.66 -3.48 8.13
C TYR A 255 17.45 -2.67 8.60
N SER A 256 16.29 -3.32 8.66
CA SER A 256 15.06 -2.73 9.18
C SER A 256 14.76 -3.35 10.54
N ASN A 257 14.69 -2.52 11.57
CA ASN A 257 14.22 -2.98 12.88
C ASN A 257 12.69 -3.18 12.81
N PRO A 258 12.19 -4.41 13.02
CA PRO A 258 10.76 -4.69 12.96
C PRO A 258 9.98 -4.17 14.17
N MET A 259 10.63 -3.70 15.22
CA MET A 259 10.01 -3.30 16.49
C MET A 259 8.92 -2.24 16.31
N GLN A 260 9.12 -1.29 15.41
CA GLN A 260 8.21 -0.14 15.26
C GLN A 260 6.76 -0.55 14.92
N LEU A 261 6.58 -1.60 14.14
CA LEU A 261 5.25 -2.06 13.70
C LEU A 261 4.88 -3.46 14.18
N TRP A 262 5.85 -4.33 14.38
CA TRP A 262 5.64 -5.77 14.50
C TRP A 262 5.97 -6.33 15.89
N HIS A 263 6.47 -5.49 16.79
CA HIS A 263 6.69 -5.88 18.20
C HIS A 263 5.41 -5.75 18.99
N THR A 264 5.10 -6.76 19.79
CA THR A 264 3.98 -6.76 20.78
C THR A 264 4.46 -6.30 22.15
#